data_2c300e6bd10d79a2fe38c25cb8823bfa
#
_entry.id   2c300e6bd10d79a2fe38c25cb8823bfa
#
_cell.length_a   1.000
_cell.length_b   1.000
_cell.length_c   1.000
_cell.angle_alpha   90.00
_cell.angle_beta   90.00
_cell.angle_gamma   90.00
#
_symmetry.space_group_name_H-M   'P 1'
#
loop_
_entity.id
_entity.type
_entity.pdbx_description
1 polymer ?
#
loop_
_entity_poly.entity_id
_entity_poly.type
_entity_poly.pdbx_seq_one_letter_code
_entity_poly.pdbx_strand_id
1 'polypeptide(L)'
;MAYERVTVIGGGLAGSECACQLADRGVAVRLFEMRPSQMSPAHHTDHLAELVCSNSFKSTRPDSAAGLLKQELRSMGSVLMSCADRAAVPAGGALAVDRGQFSQEVEAEVESRPLIEVVREEAVDIPSGPVVIAAGPLCSPSLSQRVLSLVGGDALSFFDAAAPIVDASTLDMDVLFTQSRYGEEGTGDYLNAPLNREEYEAFIEALVSAERVVLKDFERKDLFQACQPAEEVARTGIDAIRFGAMKPVGLTDPRTGKRPWAAVQLRAENADHSAYNLVGFQTNLTFGEQKRVFRMIPGLENAEFFRYGVMHRNTFVDSPHVLDRSFCVPGTSVRLAGQITGTEGYAEAVASGLLAALNTYADLAGLPRVELPRTSAFGSLVAYATDPATQGYQPIHVNFGIIPPLEDGKRRSKRDRYAAYAERATRDLSAYIKNRGDLFC
;
A
#
# COMPACT_ATOMS: atom_id res chain seq x y z
N MET A 1 -24.94 -7.33 -26.70
CA MET A 1 -24.65 -8.64 -26.13
C MET A 1 -24.89 -8.53 -24.63
N ALA A 2 -25.63 -9.44 -24.02
CA ALA A 2 -25.69 -9.50 -22.55
C ALA A 2 -24.31 -10.03 -22.11
N TYR A 3 -23.48 -9.17 -21.54
CA TYR A 3 -22.20 -9.61 -20.96
C TYR A 3 -22.48 -10.59 -19.83
N GLU A 4 -21.72 -11.69 -19.79
CA GLU A 4 -21.74 -12.58 -18.63
C GLU A 4 -21.37 -11.77 -17.38
N ARG A 5 -22.01 -12.12 -16.26
CA ARG A 5 -21.67 -11.52 -14.96
C ARG A 5 -20.24 -11.87 -14.60
N VAL A 6 -19.42 -10.89 -14.24
CA VAL A 6 -18.05 -11.09 -13.73
C VAL A 6 -18.12 -11.30 -12.23
N THR A 7 -17.40 -12.31 -11.72
CA THR A 7 -17.19 -12.49 -10.28
C THR A 7 -15.90 -11.83 -9.86
N VAL A 8 -15.97 -10.94 -8.86
CA VAL A 8 -14.81 -10.35 -8.20
C VAL A 8 -14.76 -10.89 -6.76
N ILE A 9 -13.64 -11.48 -6.36
CA ILE A 9 -13.46 -12.09 -5.03
C ILE A 9 -12.51 -11.23 -4.21
N GLY A 10 -13.03 -10.60 -3.17
CA GLY A 10 -12.35 -9.68 -2.27
C GLY A 10 -12.75 -8.22 -2.49
N GLY A 11 -13.40 -7.61 -1.51
CA GLY A 11 -13.83 -6.20 -1.48
C GLY A 11 -12.77 -5.23 -0.96
N GLY A 12 -11.48 -5.57 -1.11
CA GLY A 12 -10.36 -4.69 -0.78
C GLY A 12 -10.12 -3.64 -1.88
N LEU A 13 -8.96 -2.95 -1.83
CA LEU A 13 -8.61 -1.89 -2.78
C LEU A 13 -8.71 -2.34 -4.25
N ALA A 14 -8.09 -3.47 -4.59
CA ALA A 14 -8.07 -3.97 -5.96
C ALA A 14 -9.46 -4.41 -6.45
N GLY A 15 -10.22 -5.11 -5.59
CA GLY A 15 -11.53 -5.62 -5.96
C GLY A 15 -12.59 -4.54 -6.08
N SER A 16 -12.60 -3.55 -5.18
CA SER A 16 -13.51 -2.41 -5.26
C SER A 16 -13.24 -1.56 -6.50
N GLU A 17 -11.95 -1.26 -6.80
CA GLU A 17 -11.58 -0.59 -8.06
C GLU A 17 -12.05 -1.40 -9.26
N CYS A 18 -11.77 -2.70 -9.28
CA CYS A 18 -12.16 -3.59 -10.39
C CYS A 18 -13.68 -3.62 -10.59
N ALA A 19 -14.46 -3.76 -9.52
CA ALA A 19 -15.90 -3.81 -9.58
C ALA A 19 -16.50 -2.50 -10.13
N CYS A 20 -16.05 -1.34 -9.66
CA CYS A 20 -16.48 -0.04 -10.15
C CYS A 20 -16.15 0.14 -11.63
N GLN A 21 -14.94 -0.17 -12.04
CA GLN A 21 -14.49 -0.04 -13.43
C GLN A 21 -15.27 -0.92 -14.41
N LEU A 22 -15.61 -2.14 -14.01
CA LEU A 22 -16.45 -3.05 -14.80
C LEU A 22 -17.89 -2.53 -14.91
N ALA A 23 -18.47 -2.09 -13.79
CA ALA A 23 -19.84 -1.57 -13.75
C ALA A 23 -19.99 -0.29 -14.59
N ASP A 24 -19.01 0.62 -14.56
CA ASP A 24 -19.00 1.84 -15.37
C ASP A 24 -18.93 1.54 -16.88
N ARG A 25 -18.49 0.32 -17.26
CA ARG A 25 -18.50 -0.20 -18.65
C ARG A 25 -19.71 -1.07 -18.99
N GLY A 26 -20.73 -1.06 -18.11
CA GLY A 26 -21.98 -1.79 -18.34
C GLY A 26 -21.91 -3.30 -18.06
N VAL A 27 -20.88 -3.76 -17.37
CA VAL A 27 -20.71 -5.19 -17.00
C VAL A 27 -21.31 -5.43 -15.62
N ALA A 28 -22.20 -6.43 -15.50
CA ALA A 28 -22.73 -6.85 -14.21
C ALA A 28 -21.64 -7.55 -13.37
N VAL A 29 -21.50 -7.17 -12.10
CA VAL A 29 -20.48 -7.68 -11.19
C VAL A 29 -21.12 -8.31 -9.97
N ARG A 30 -20.59 -9.46 -9.52
CA ARG A 30 -20.82 -10.02 -8.19
C ARG A 30 -19.51 -9.88 -7.41
N LEU A 31 -19.51 -9.01 -6.40
CA LEU A 31 -18.37 -8.73 -5.53
C LEU A 31 -18.52 -9.51 -4.21
N PHE A 32 -17.67 -10.49 -4.00
CA PHE A 32 -17.60 -11.23 -2.73
C PHE A 32 -16.69 -10.51 -1.74
N GLU A 33 -17.17 -10.31 -0.52
CA GLU A 33 -16.40 -9.85 0.62
C GLU A 33 -16.72 -10.75 1.84
N MET A 34 -15.70 -11.37 2.42
CA MET A 34 -15.90 -12.32 3.50
C MET A 34 -16.34 -11.67 4.83
N ARG A 35 -16.08 -10.38 5.03
CA ARG A 35 -16.48 -9.64 6.23
C ARG A 35 -17.94 -9.18 6.15
N PRO A 36 -18.66 -9.18 7.24
CA PRO A 36 -18.27 -9.51 8.62
C PRO A 36 -18.27 -11.00 8.97
N SER A 37 -18.73 -11.89 8.06
CA SER A 37 -18.88 -13.32 8.37
C SER A 37 -17.56 -13.98 8.78
N GLN A 38 -16.48 -13.59 8.15
CA GLN A 38 -15.12 -14.01 8.51
C GLN A 38 -14.15 -12.81 8.49
N MET A 39 -13.55 -12.53 9.64
CA MET A 39 -12.55 -11.47 9.79
C MET A 39 -11.15 -12.00 9.50
N SER A 40 -10.31 -11.21 8.85
CA SER A 40 -8.87 -11.49 8.78
C SER A 40 -8.16 -11.01 10.05
N PRO A 41 -6.93 -11.45 10.33
CA PRO A 41 -6.18 -10.99 11.50
C PRO A 41 -5.88 -9.48 11.52
N ALA A 42 -5.98 -8.79 10.38
CA ALA A 42 -5.59 -7.38 10.26
C ALA A 42 -6.78 -6.42 10.11
N HIS A 43 -7.94 -6.90 9.69
CA HIS A 43 -9.13 -6.07 9.53
C HIS A 43 -9.90 -5.93 10.85
N HIS A 44 -10.49 -4.75 11.06
CA HIS A 44 -11.24 -4.40 12.27
C HIS A 44 -12.69 -3.97 11.99
N THR A 45 -12.99 -3.68 10.71
CA THR A 45 -14.31 -3.26 10.26
C THR A 45 -14.82 -4.16 9.16
N ASP A 46 -16.09 -4.06 8.85
CA ASP A 46 -16.73 -4.73 7.71
C ASP A 46 -16.76 -3.86 6.44
N HIS A 47 -16.28 -2.62 6.52
CA HIS A 47 -16.22 -1.72 5.37
C HIS A 47 -15.33 -2.24 4.25
N LEU A 48 -15.70 -1.93 3.00
CA LEU A 48 -14.86 -2.21 1.84
C LEU A 48 -13.58 -1.37 1.87
N ALA A 49 -12.53 -1.86 1.23
CA ALA A 49 -11.24 -1.19 1.07
C ALA A 49 -10.59 -0.68 2.37
N GLU A 50 -10.81 -1.35 3.51
CA GLU A 50 -10.14 -1.00 4.77
C GLU A 50 -8.62 -1.04 4.63
N LEU A 51 -7.95 0.05 5.06
CA LEU A 51 -6.49 0.16 5.05
C LEU A 51 -5.90 -0.46 6.33
N VAL A 52 -5.22 -1.59 6.20
CA VAL A 52 -4.80 -2.40 7.36
C VAL A 52 -3.41 -2.07 7.92
N CYS A 53 -2.49 -1.56 7.11
CA CYS A 53 -1.10 -1.27 7.52
C CYS A 53 -0.94 0.20 7.95
N SER A 54 -0.89 1.12 7.00
CA SER A 54 -0.80 2.57 7.26
C SER A 54 -1.98 3.29 6.59
N ASN A 55 -2.15 4.59 6.84
CA ASN A 55 -3.15 5.39 6.13
C ASN A 55 -2.55 6.14 4.92
N SER A 56 -1.36 5.79 4.47
CA SER A 56 -0.62 6.54 3.46
C SER A 56 -0.50 5.80 2.12
N PHE A 57 -0.86 6.50 1.06
CA PHE A 57 -0.56 6.12 -0.33
C PHE A 57 0.83 6.60 -0.80
N LYS A 58 1.74 6.91 0.12
CA LYS A 58 3.10 7.39 -0.15
C LYS A 58 3.14 8.78 -0.83
N SER A 59 4.31 9.16 -1.38
CA SER A 59 4.58 10.51 -1.93
C SER A 59 3.59 10.93 -3.03
N THR A 60 3.18 12.21 -3.02
CA THR A 60 2.38 12.85 -4.08
C THR A 60 3.22 13.52 -5.15
N ARG A 61 4.53 13.65 -4.93
CA ARG A 61 5.43 14.38 -5.83
C ARG A 61 5.52 13.68 -7.18
N PRO A 62 5.31 14.39 -8.31
CA PRO A 62 5.37 13.77 -9.65
C PRO A 62 6.78 13.26 -10.02
N ASP A 63 7.83 13.79 -9.39
CA ASP A 63 9.23 13.33 -9.54
C ASP A 63 9.58 12.17 -8.57
N SER A 64 8.57 11.50 -8.01
CA SER A 64 8.68 10.23 -7.30
C SER A 64 7.87 9.14 -8.02
N ALA A 65 8.35 7.90 -8.04
CA ALA A 65 7.65 6.82 -8.73
C ALA A 65 6.24 6.59 -8.18
N ALA A 66 6.05 6.68 -6.85
CA ALA A 66 4.73 6.55 -6.23
C ALA A 66 3.79 7.73 -6.58
N GLY A 67 4.31 8.94 -6.72
CA GLY A 67 3.52 10.10 -7.17
C GLY A 67 3.15 9.97 -8.64
N LEU A 68 4.09 9.53 -9.47
CA LEU A 68 3.86 9.28 -10.88
C LEU A 68 2.76 8.22 -11.09
N LEU A 69 2.83 7.07 -10.39
CA LEU A 69 1.80 6.03 -10.47
C LEU A 69 0.41 6.59 -10.12
N LYS A 70 0.29 7.39 -9.05
CA LYS A 70 -1.00 8.00 -8.69
C LYS A 70 -1.52 8.98 -9.76
N GLN A 71 -0.63 9.73 -10.39
CA GLN A 71 -0.99 10.60 -11.50
C GLN A 71 -1.48 9.77 -12.71
N GLU A 72 -0.82 8.68 -13.02
CA GLU A 72 -1.22 7.76 -14.08
C GLU A 72 -2.60 7.14 -13.80
N LEU A 73 -2.84 6.68 -12.56
CA LEU A 73 -4.14 6.13 -12.16
C LEU A 73 -5.28 7.17 -12.29
N ARG A 74 -5.03 8.43 -11.87
CA ARG A 74 -6.01 9.51 -12.06
C ARG A 74 -6.31 9.76 -13.54
N SER A 75 -5.28 9.76 -14.39
CA SER A 75 -5.46 9.95 -15.83
C SER A 75 -6.18 8.79 -16.51
N MET A 76 -6.18 7.60 -15.89
CA MET A 76 -6.92 6.42 -16.33
C MET A 76 -8.32 6.33 -15.71
N GLY A 77 -8.75 7.30 -14.90
CA GLY A 77 -10.08 7.35 -14.30
C GLY A 77 -10.27 6.42 -13.10
N SER A 78 -9.23 6.19 -12.29
CA SER A 78 -9.35 5.39 -11.07
C SER A 78 -10.36 5.98 -10.08
N VAL A 79 -11.35 5.19 -9.70
CA VAL A 79 -12.40 5.55 -8.74
C VAL A 79 -11.80 5.70 -7.33
N LEU A 80 -11.00 4.73 -6.90
CA LEU A 80 -10.44 4.74 -5.56
C LEU A 80 -9.40 5.84 -5.35
N MET A 81 -8.71 6.29 -6.41
CA MET A 81 -7.85 7.47 -6.28
C MET A 81 -8.67 8.74 -6.03
N SER A 82 -9.87 8.86 -6.62
CA SER A 82 -10.79 9.96 -6.33
C SER A 82 -11.32 9.90 -4.90
N CYS A 83 -11.63 8.71 -4.38
CA CYS A 83 -12.00 8.53 -2.96
C CYS A 83 -10.84 8.93 -2.04
N ALA A 84 -9.61 8.53 -2.38
CA ALA A 84 -8.43 8.90 -1.59
C ALA A 84 -8.17 10.41 -1.57
N ASP A 85 -8.44 11.11 -2.66
CA ASP A 85 -8.31 12.55 -2.74
C ASP A 85 -9.38 13.27 -1.89
N ARG A 86 -10.64 12.75 -1.84
CA ARG A 86 -11.72 13.30 -0.98
C ARG A 86 -11.47 13.05 0.51
N ALA A 87 -10.88 11.92 0.86
CA ALA A 87 -10.58 11.55 2.24
C ALA A 87 -9.19 11.99 2.71
N ALA A 88 -8.49 12.84 1.93
CA ALA A 88 -7.13 13.23 2.23
C ALA A 88 -7.00 14.01 3.54
N VAL A 89 -5.98 13.67 4.33
CA VAL A 89 -5.57 14.40 5.53
C VAL A 89 -4.15 14.96 5.34
N PRO A 90 -3.80 16.07 6.02
CA PRO A 90 -2.48 16.67 5.93
C PRO A 90 -1.37 15.67 6.27
N ALA A 91 -0.38 15.51 5.37
CA ALA A 91 0.74 14.59 5.52
C ALA A 91 1.98 15.03 4.71
N GLY A 92 2.25 16.33 4.64
CA GLY A 92 3.37 16.91 3.91
C GLY A 92 3.35 16.51 2.43
N GLY A 93 4.42 15.90 1.95
CA GLY A 93 4.53 15.43 0.56
C GLY A 93 3.95 14.04 0.31
N ALA A 94 3.13 13.49 1.20
CA ALA A 94 2.46 12.20 1.04
C ALA A 94 0.94 12.38 0.89
N LEU A 95 0.28 11.45 0.20
CA LEU A 95 -1.17 11.30 0.27
C LEU A 95 -1.48 10.37 1.44
N ALA A 96 -1.93 10.92 2.56
CA ALA A 96 -2.53 10.17 3.64
C ALA A 96 -4.03 10.43 3.66
N VAL A 97 -4.81 9.49 4.17
CA VAL A 97 -6.27 9.57 4.22
C VAL A 97 -6.79 9.29 5.62
N ASP A 98 -7.93 9.89 5.94
CA ASP A 98 -8.76 9.38 7.02
C ASP A 98 -9.28 7.99 6.63
N ARG A 99 -8.92 6.95 7.41
CA ARG A 99 -9.24 5.56 7.07
C ARG A 99 -10.74 5.30 7.01
N GLY A 100 -11.47 5.85 7.98
CA GLY A 100 -12.91 5.66 8.08
C GLY A 100 -13.62 6.35 6.93
N GLN A 101 -13.30 7.61 6.67
CA GLN A 101 -13.85 8.36 5.56
C GLN A 101 -13.52 7.71 4.22
N PHE A 102 -12.26 7.27 4.02
CA PHE A 102 -11.87 6.60 2.78
C PHE A 102 -12.68 5.34 2.50
N SER A 103 -12.85 4.47 3.50
CA SER A 103 -13.62 3.24 3.33
C SER A 103 -15.10 3.54 3.06
N GLN A 104 -15.69 4.53 3.75
CA GLN A 104 -17.07 4.98 3.50
C GLN A 104 -17.26 5.54 2.09
N GLU A 105 -16.31 6.35 1.60
CA GLU A 105 -16.33 6.87 0.23
C GLU A 105 -16.27 5.72 -0.81
N VAL A 106 -15.42 4.72 -0.58
CA VAL A 106 -15.35 3.56 -1.49
C VAL A 106 -16.64 2.75 -1.45
N GLU A 107 -17.20 2.52 -0.28
CA GLU A 107 -18.46 1.79 -0.12
C GLU A 107 -19.61 2.50 -0.83
N ALA A 108 -19.72 3.82 -0.67
CA ALA A 108 -20.69 4.65 -1.37
C ALA A 108 -20.52 4.58 -2.89
N GLU A 109 -19.29 4.60 -3.41
CA GLU A 109 -19.03 4.43 -4.86
C GLU A 109 -19.48 3.06 -5.36
N VAL A 110 -19.23 1.98 -4.61
CA VAL A 110 -19.67 0.63 -4.97
C VAL A 110 -21.19 0.52 -4.94
N GLU A 111 -21.84 1.00 -3.88
CA GLU A 111 -23.30 0.96 -3.70
C GLU A 111 -24.08 1.83 -4.69
N SER A 112 -23.48 2.92 -5.16
CA SER A 112 -24.08 3.80 -6.16
C SER A 112 -24.25 3.15 -7.54
N ARG A 113 -23.60 2.01 -7.78
CA ARG A 113 -23.60 1.32 -9.08
C ARG A 113 -24.54 0.12 -9.08
N PRO A 114 -25.71 0.21 -9.70
CA PRO A 114 -26.74 -0.85 -9.66
C PRO A 114 -26.30 -2.17 -10.32
N LEU A 115 -25.20 -2.15 -11.08
CA LEU A 115 -24.63 -3.36 -11.69
C LEU A 115 -23.72 -4.15 -10.74
N ILE A 116 -23.42 -3.63 -9.54
CA ILE A 116 -22.61 -4.31 -8.55
C ILE A 116 -23.53 -4.94 -7.49
N GLU A 117 -23.48 -6.27 -7.38
CA GLU A 117 -24.09 -7.04 -6.28
C GLU A 117 -22.99 -7.38 -5.27
N VAL A 118 -23.03 -6.79 -4.07
CA VAL A 118 -22.11 -7.12 -2.99
C VAL A 118 -22.65 -8.34 -2.22
N VAL A 119 -21.85 -9.40 -2.15
CA VAL A 119 -22.16 -10.64 -1.42
C VAL A 119 -21.23 -10.74 -0.23
N ARG A 120 -21.79 -10.60 0.98
CA ARG A 120 -21.04 -10.63 2.26
C ARG A 120 -20.83 -12.06 2.75
N GLU A 121 -20.12 -12.85 1.94
CA GLU A 121 -19.79 -14.25 2.18
C GLU A 121 -18.37 -14.59 1.77
N GLU A 122 -17.77 -15.59 2.40
CA GLU A 122 -16.49 -16.16 1.96
C GLU A 122 -16.66 -16.92 0.64
N ALA A 123 -15.90 -16.55 -0.38
CA ALA A 123 -15.78 -17.36 -1.59
C ALA A 123 -14.74 -18.49 -1.35
N VAL A 124 -15.21 -19.69 -1.11
CA VAL A 124 -14.35 -20.86 -0.85
C VAL A 124 -13.88 -21.58 -2.12
N ASP A 125 -14.55 -21.32 -3.24
CA ASP A 125 -14.25 -21.88 -4.55
C ASP A 125 -14.17 -20.79 -5.62
N ILE A 126 -13.49 -21.08 -6.73
CA ILE A 126 -13.40 -20.22 -7.90
C ILE A 126 -14.53 -20.62 -8.85
N PRO A 127 -15.55 -19.78 -9.06
CA PRO A 127 -16.66 -20.11 -9.95
C PRO A 127 -16.23 -20.19 -11.40
N SER A 128 -17.05 -20.84 -12.23
CA SER A 128 -16.86 -20.83 -13.70
C SER A 128 -17.15 -19.46 -14.30
N GLY A 129 -16.53 -19.15 -15.45
CA GLY A 129 -16.67 -17.89 -16.16
C GLY A 129 -15.57 -16.89 -15.85
N PRO A 130 -15.74 -15.61 -16.19
CA PRO A 130 -14.75 -14.57 -15.92
C PRO A 130 -14.70 -14.23 -14.43
N VAL A 131 -13.52 -14.41 -13.83
CA VAL A 131 -13.27 -14.19 -12.40
C VAL A 131 -12.05 -13.29 -12.21
N VAL A 132 -12.16 -12.33 -11.27
CA VAL A 132 -11.02 -11.57 -10.75
C VAL A 132 -10.84 -11.88 -9.27
N ILE A 133 -9.72 -12.49 -8.90
CA ILE A 133 -9.38 -12.77 -7.51
C ILE A 133 -8.53 -11.61 -6.98
N ALA A 134 -9.16 -10.80 -6.14
CA ALA A 134 -8.60 -9.60 -5.51
C ALA A 134 -8.62 -9.70 -3.97
N ALA A 135 -8.51 -10.92 -3.46
CA ALA A 135 -8.67 -11.23 -2.03
C ALA A 135 -7.49 -10.75 -1.15
N GLY A 136 -6.49 -10.13 -1.75
CA GLY A 136 -5.34 -9.58 -1.06
C GLY A 136 -4.43 -10.65 -0.45
N PRO A 137 -3.42 -10.22 0.35
CA PRO A 137 -2.40 -11.11 0.90
C PRO A 137 -2.88 -11.91 2.12
N LEU A 138 -4.03 -11.53 2.69
CA LEU A 138 -4.67 -12.15 3.86
C LEU A 138 -5.94 -12.91 3.47
N CYS A 139 -5.98 -13.48 2.27
CA CYS A 139 -7.10 -14.30 1.83
C CYS A 139 -7.28 -15.54 2.74
N SER A 140 -8.50 -16.07 2.77
CA SER A 140 -8.79 -17.24 3.58
C SER A 140 -7.95 -18.45 3.18
N PRO A 141 -7.69 -19.40 4.10
CA PRO A 141 -6.96 -20.61 3.78
C PRO A 141 -7.61 -21.43 2.65
N SER A 142 -8.95 -21.49 2.64
CA SER A 142 -9.71 -22.19 1.60
C SER A 142 -9.46 -21.62 0.22
N LEU A 143 -9.62 -20.30 0.05
CA LEU A 143 -9.38 -19.63 -1.22
C LEU A 143 -7.89 -19.68 -1.61
N SER A 144 -6.98 -19.53 -0.64
CA SER A 144 -5.53 -19.63 -0.89
C SER A 144 -5.16 -20.99 -1.52
N GLN A 145 -5.68 -22.09 -1.00
CA GLN A 145 -5.46 -23.42 -1.57
C GLN A 145 -6.01 -23.55 -2.99
N ARG A 146 -7.19 -22.95 -3.27
CA ARG A 146 -7.77 -22.95 -4.62
C ARG A 146 -6.93 -22.15 -5.62
N VAL A 147 -6.44 -20.98 -5.20
CA VAL A 147 -5.52 -20.19 -6.02
C VAL A 147 -4.24 -20.97 -6.33
N LEU A 148 -3.62 -21.60 -5.34
CA LEU A 148 -2.44 -22.41 -5.53
C LEU A 148 -2.67 -23.58 -6.49
N SER A 149 -3.78 -24.28 -6.33
CA SER A 149 -4.16 -25.36 -7.24
C SER A 149 -4.37 -24.86 -8.68
N LEU A 150 -4.88 -23.64 -8.84
CA LEU A 150 -5.11 -23.01 -10.15
C LEU A 150 -3.80 -22.62 -10.82
N VAL A 151 -2.85 -22.02 -10.09
CA VAL A 151 -1.58 -21.53 -10.66
C VAL A 151 -0.52 -22.64 -10.79
N GLY A 152 -0.73 -23.82 -10.17
CA GLY A 152 0.17 -24.97 -10.29
C GLY A 152 1.52 -24.79 -9.58
N GLY A 153 1.59 -23.91 -8.57
CA GLY A 153 2.83 -23.58 -7.86
C GLY A 153 2.70 -23.61 -6.34
N ASP A 154 3.81 -23.38 -5.66
CA ASP A 154 3.85 -23.18 -4.22
C ASP A 154 3.49 -21.72 -3.89
N ALA A 155 2.83 -21.50 -2.72
CA ALA A 155 2.64 -20.16 -2.21
C ALA A 155 3.97 -19.58 -1.79
N LEU A 156 4.30 -18.41 -2.32
CA LEU A 156 5.34 -17.59 -1.75
C LEU A 156 4.72 -16.77 -0.61
N SER A 157 5.48 -16.54 0.45
CA SER A 157 5.02 -15.73 1.58
C SER A 157 6.09 -14.76 2.00
N PHE A 158 5.64 -13.61 2.49
CA PHE A 158 6.50 -12.65 3.17
C PHE A 158 5.79 -12.15 4.43
N PHE A 159 6.55 -11.53 5.33
CA PHE A 159 6.00 -10.95 6.53
C PHE A 159 5.99 -9.43 6.41
N ASP A 160 4.84 -8.85 6.72
CA ASP A 160 4.62 -7.40 6.81
C ASP A 160 4.24 -7.04 8.25
N ALA A 161 4.70 -5.88 8.72
CA ALA A 161 4.43 -5.40 10.06
C ALA A 161 3.69 -4.06 10.03
N ALA A 162 2.69 -3.91 10.90
CA ALA A 162 1.98 -2.65 11.10
C ALA A 162 2.63 -1.83 12.23
N ALA A 163 2.53 -0.51 12.13
CA ALA A 163 2.95 0.41 13.17
C ALA A 163 1.81 0.67 14.18
N PRO A 164 2.14 1.00 15.45
CA PRO A 164 1.14 1.34 16.46
C PRO A 164 0.44 2.67 16.17
N ILE A 165 -0.81 2.78 16.68
CA ILE A 165 -1.61 4.00 16.66
C ILE A 165 -1.92 4.38 18.11
N VAL A 166 -1.66 5.63 18.46
CA VAL A 166 -1.84 6.18 19.81
C VAL A 166 -2.97 7.21 19.88
N ASP A 167 -3.60 7.29 21.04
CA ASP A 167 -4.62 8.29 21.37
C ASP A 167 -3.97 9.66 21.58
N ALA A 168 -4.37 10.65 20.79
CA ALA A 168 -3.86 12.00 20.85
C ALA A 168 -4.06 12.67 22.22
N SER A 169 -5.18 12.36 22.91
CA SER A 169 -5.52 12.94 24.20
C SER A 169 -4.56 12.56 25.34
N THR A 170 -3.74 11.55 25.11
CA THR A 170 -2.77 11.00 26.07
C THR A 170 -1.33 11.43 25.79
N LEU A 171 -1.12 12.24 24.75
CA LEU A 171 0.18 12.77 24.37
C LEU A 171 0.50 14.09 25.08
N ASP A 172 1.76 14.27 25.45
CA ASP A 172 2.23 15.54 26.03
C ASP A 172 2.59 16.53 24.92
N MET A 173 1.64 17.43 24.63
CA MET A 173 1.79 18.43 23.58
C MET A 173 2.76 19.56 23.94
N ASP A 174 3.20 19.69 25.19
CA ASP A 174 4.25 20.63 25.60
C ASP A 174 5.65 20.12 25.19
N VAL A 175 5.78 18.80 25.00
CA VAL A 175 7.00 18.14 24.54
C VAL A 175 7.01 18.00 23.03
N LEU A 176 5.89 17.63 22.43
CA LEU A 176 5.76 17.41 21.00
C LEU A 176 5.65 18.76 20.25
N PHE A 177 6.15 18.79 19.01
CA PHE A 177 6.03 19.97 18.17
C PHE A 177 5.62 19.63 16.74
N THR A 178 4.87 20.54 16.14
CA THR A 178 4.38 20.38 14.77
C THR A 178 5.39 20.93 13.77
N GLN A 179 5.91 20.05 12.91
CA GLN A 179 6.78 20.45 11.79
C GLN A 179 6.87 19.35 10.75
N SER A 180 6.87 19.72 9.47
CA SER A 180 7.24 18.81 8.38
C SER A 180 8.73 18.91 8.06
N ARG A 181 9.40 17.78 7.81
CA ARG A 181 10.80 17.80 7.34
C ARG A 181 10.86 18.61 6.04
N TYR A 182 11.73 19.59 5.97
CA TYR A 182 11.89 20.50 4.81
C TYR A 182 10.73 21.50 4.61
N GLY A 183 9.85 21.69 5.61
CA GLY A 183 8.85 22.75 5.65
C GLY A 183 9.35 24.01 6.38
N GLU A 184 8.54 25.06 6.40
CA GLU A 184 8.79 26.24 7.22
C GLU A 184 8.66 25.91 8.71
N GLU A 185 9.41 26.60 9.56
CA GLU A 185 9.38 26.42 11.02
C GLU A 185 8.00 26.77 11.58
N GLY A 186 7.44 25.90 12.43
CA GLY A 186 6.11 26.06 13.01
C GLY A 186 4.94 25.69 12.09
N THR A 187 5.22 25.28 10.86
CA THR A 187 4.21 24.75 9.94
C THR A 187 4.49 23.27 9.64
N GLY A 188 3.46 22.46 9.56
CA GLY A 188 3.66 21.07 9.14
C GLY A 188 2.56 20.14 9.60
N ASP A 189 2.53 18.96 8.98
CA ASP A 189 1.49 17.97 9.12
C ASP A 189 1.87 16.80 10.03
N TYR A 190 3.05 16.89 10.68
CA TYR A 190 3.54 15.86 11.58
C TYR A 190 3.80 16.42 12.97
N LEU A 191 3.38 15.69 13.99
CA LEU A 191 3.93 15.86 15.32
C LEU A 191 5.29 15.18 15.40
N ASN A 192 6.25 15.80 16.08
CA ASN A 192 7.60 15.30 16.25
C ASN A 192 7.92 15.17 17.74
N ALA A 193 8.33 13.99 18.15
CA ALA A 193 8.87 13.72 19.48
C ALA A 193 10.39 13.81 19.40
N PRO A 194 11.03 14.85 19.94
CA PRO A 194 12.48 15.03 19.89
C PRO A 194 13.17 14.19 20.97
N LEU A 195 14.26 13.54 20.62
CA LEU A 195 15.13 12.83 21.57
C LEU A 195 16.50 13.50 21.58
N ASN A 196 17.07 13.65 22.78
CA ASN A 196 18.50 13.89 22.95
C ASN A 196 19.28 12.58 22.73
N ARG A 197 20.60 12.63 22.86
CA ARG A 197 21.45 11.47 22.62
C ARG A 197 21.24 10.35 23.65
N GLU A 198 21.14 10.70 24.91
CA GLU A 198 21.00 9.74 26.01
C GLU A 198 19.64 9.04 25.95
N GLU A 199 18.56 9.80 25.70
CA GLU A 199 17.22 9.26 25.49
C GLU A 199 17.16 8.33 24.29
N TYR A 200 17.82 8.72 23.19
CA TYR A 200 17.90 7.90 21.98
C TYR A 200 18.64 6.57 22.25
N GLU A 201 19.83 6.63 22.84
CA GLU A 201 20.64 5.43 23.12
C GLU A 201 19.88 4.46 24.06
N ALA A 202 19.24 4.97 25.11
CA ALA A 202 18.39 4.18 26.00
C ALA A 202 17.18 3.57 25.29
N PHE A 203 16.53 4.34 24.42
CA PHE A 203 15.41 3.84 23.62
C PHE A 203 15.84 2.72 22.67
N ILE A 204 16.96 2.87 21.96
CA ILE A 204 17.47 1.85 21.04
C ILE A 204 17.86 0.57 21.80
N GLU A 205 18.51 0.68 22.96
CA GLU A 205 18.83 -0.47 23.80
C GLU A 205 17.57 -1.22 24.23
N ALA A 206 16.55 -0.49 24.69
CA ALA A 206 15.26 -1.06 25.08
C ALA A 206 14.54 -1.72 23.88
N LEU A 207 14.56 -1.09 22.71
CA LEU A 207 13.95 -1.60 21.49
C LEU A 207 14.61 -2.90 21.01
N VAL A 208 15.92 -2.96 21.01
CA VAL A 208 16.71 -4.12 20.56
C VAL A 208 16.59 -5.30 21.52
N SER A 209 16.52 -5.03 22.84
CA SER A 209 16.42 -6.06 23.88
C SER A 209 14.98 -6.54 24.16
N ALA A 210 13.98 -5.84 23.63
CA ALA A 210 12.58 -6.13 23.89
C ALA A 210 12.15 -7.54 23.42
N GLU A 211 11.19 -8.12 24.14
CA GLU A 211 10.59 -9.41 23.78
C GLU A 211 9.73 -9.28 22.52
N ARG A 212 9.93 -10.21 21.60
CA ARG A 212 9.21 -10.28 20.33
C ARG A 212 8.26 -11.46 20.32
N VAL A 213 7.22 -11.36 19.50
CA VAL A 213 6.42 -12.52 19.13
C VAL A 213 7.36 -13.54 18.47
N VAL A 214 7.39 -14.78 18.99
CA VAL A 214 8.33 -15.81 18.52
C VAL A 214 8.00 -16.20 17.10
N LEU A 215 8.87 -15.84 16.18
CA LEU A 215 8.82 -16.31 14.80
C LEU A 215 9.55 -17.66 14.71
N LYS A 216 8.99 -18.60 13.96
CA LYS A 216 9.71 -19.82 13.58
C LYS A 216 10.93 -19.45 12.74
N ASP A 217 12.00 -20.24 12.78
CA ASP A 217 13.29 -19.88 12.11
C ASP A 217 13.19 -19.66 10.61
N PHE A 218 12.21 -20.25 9.92
CA PHE A 218 11.97 -20.02 8.49
C PHE A 218 11.31 -18.65 8.23
N GLU A 219 10.61 -18.05 9.20
CA GLU A 219 9.94 -16.78 9.09
C GLU A 219 10.91 -15.58 9.14
N ARG A 220 12.13 -15.79 9.70
CA ARG A 220 13.17 -14.75 9.79
C ARG A 220 13.82 -14.39 8.45
N LYS A 221 13.75 -15.28 7.45
CA LYS A 221 14.37 -15.07 6.14
C LYS A 221 13.48 -14.32 5.15
N ASP A 222 12.18 -14.25 5.43
CA ASP A 222 11.16 -13.80 4.49
C ASP A 222 10.57 -12.43 4.86
N LEU A 223 11.30 -11.60 5.63
CA LEU A 223 10.88 -10.23 5.96
C LEU A 223 10.99 -9.34 4.72
N PHE A 224 9.88 -8.70 4.37
CA PHE A 224 9.85 -7.73 3.29
C PHE A 224 10.71 -6.51 3.64
N GLN A 225 11.70 -6.19 2.79
CA GLN A 225 12.70 -5.14 3.09
C GLN A 225 12.10 -3.75 3.31
N ALA A 226 10.95 -3.44 2.70
CA ALA A 226 10.32 -2.13 2.82
C ALA A 226 9.48 -1.95 4.10
N CYS A 227 9.11 -3.05 4.78
CA CYS A 227 8.31 -3.06 6.02
C CYS A 227 9.03 -3.81 7.15
N GLN A 228 10.35 -3.71 7.20
CA GLN A 228 11.13 -4.31 8.29
C GLN A 228 10.71 -3.73 9.63
N PRO A 229 10.53 -4.57 10.67
CA PRO A 229 10.29 -4.11 12.02
C PRO A 229 11.38 -3.17 12.51
N ALA A 230 11.00 -2.12 13.23
CA ALA A 230 11.93 -1.09 13.72
C ALA A 230 13.06 -1.69 14.56
N GLU A 231 12.76 -2.70 15.38
CA GLU A 231 13.73 -3.43 16.19
C GLU A 231 14.75 -4.21 15.34
N GLU A 232 14.36 -4.71 14.16
CA GLU A 232 15.28 -5.40 13.25
C GLU A 232 16.21 -4.39 12.54
N VAL A 233 15.68 -3.24 12.15
CA VAL A 233 16.50 -2.13 11.60
C VAL A 233 17.50 -1.66 12.66
N ALA A 234 17.05 -1.45 13.92
CA ALA A 234 17.91 -1.00 15.03
C ALA A 234 19.05 -1.99 15.33
N ARG A 235 18.83 -3.30 15.16
CA ARG A 235 19.87 -4.35 15.33
C ARG A 235 21.00 -4.27 14.32
N THR A 236 20.79 -3.67 13.16
CA THR A 236 21.85 -3.53 12.15
C THR A 236 22.91 -2.50 12.53
N GLY A 237 22.63 -1.63 13.50
CA GLY A 237 23.54 -0.64 14.05
C GLY A 237 22.83 0.43 14.85
N ILE A 238 23.51 0.95 15.88
CA ILE A 238 22.92 1.93 16.81
C ILE A 238 22.37 3.19 16.10
N ASP A 239 22.96 3.60 15.00
CA ASP A 239 22.50 4.77 14.21
C ASP A 239 21.59 4.42 13.03
N ALA A 240 21.31 3.12 12.78
CA ALA A 240 20.57 2.70 11.58
C ALA A 240 19.20 3.36 11.48
N ILE A 241 18.42 3.34 12.56
CA ILE A 241 17.07 3.93 12.59
C ILE A 241 17.13 5.48 12.60
N ARG A 242 18.22 6.08 13.11
CA ARG A 242 18.45 7.53 13.11
C ARG A 242 18.71 8.09 11.71
N PHE A 243 19.23 7.30 10.80
CA PHE A 243 19.34 7.64 9.37
C PHE A 243 18.06 7.33 8.57
N GLY A 244 17.13 6.61 9.18
CA GLY A 244 15.84 6.19 8.60
C GLY A 244 14.64 6.90 9.26
N ALA A 245 13.84 6.16 10.00
CA ALA A 245 12.57 6.60 10.59
C ALA A 245 12.75 7.78 11.58
N MET A 246 13.83 7.75 12.40
CA MET A 246 14.09 8.78 13.39
C MET A 246 15.01 9.92 12.89
N LYS A 247 15.12 10.14 11.59
CA LYS A 247 16.00 11.15 11.00
C LYS A 247 15.63 12.57 11.48
N PRO A 248 16.56 13.33 12.11
CA PRO A 248 16.27 14.68 12.64
C PRO A 248 16.49 15.80 11.64
N VAL A 249 16.94 15.49 10.41
CA VAL A 249 17.30 16.52 9.40
C VAL A 249 16.06 17.27 8.95
N GLY A 250 16.13 18.60 8.97
CA GLY A 250 15.03 19.49 8.59
C GLY A 250 14.06 19.78 9.73
N LEU A 251 14.36 19.34 10.98
CA LEU A 251 13.58 19.63 12.16
C LEU A 251 14.34 20.53 13.13
N THR A 252 13.63 21.47 13.76
CA THR A 252 14.11 22.33 14.84
C THR A 252 13.16 22.20 16.02
N ASP A 253 13.67 21.76 17.17
CA ASP A 253 12.88 21.70 18.41
C ASP A 253 12.69 23.13 18.93
N PRO A 254 11.44 23.68 18.97
CA PRO A 254 11.18 25.06 19.36
C PRO A 254 11.57 25.35 20.82
N ARG A 255 11.64 24.34 21.68
CA ARG A 255 12.02 24.50 23.10
C ARG A 255 13.51 24.81 23.27
N THR A 256 14.33 24.30 22.35
CA THR A 256 15.80 24.46 22.40
C THR A 256 16.36 25.35 21.33
N GLY A 257 15.59 25.61 20.27
CA GLY A 257 16.03 26.30 19.04
C GLY A 257 17.07 25.52 18.26
N LYS A 258 17.24 24.19 18.53
CA LYS A 258 18.25 23.35 17.92
C LYS A 258 17.63 22.10 17.29
N ARG A 259 18.36 21.53 16.35
CA ARG A 259 18.02 20.23 15.79
C ARG A 259 18.16 19.15 16.86
N PRO A 260 17.14 18.30 17.11
CA PRO A 260 17.25 17.19 18.05
C PRO A 260 18.28 16.16 17.57
N TRP A 261 18.73 15.29 18.47
CA TRP A 261 19.62 14.16 18.11
C TRP A 261 18.88 13.17 17.19
N ALA A 262 17.65 12.85 17.54
CA ALA A 262 16.73 12.03 16.76
C ALA A 262 15.31 12.53 16.96
N ALA A 263 14.37 12.17 16.10
CA ALA A 263 12.95 12.52 16.26
C ALA A 263 12.05 11.39 15.76
N VAL A 264 11.07 10.99 16.54
CA VAL A 264 9.97 10.15 16.11
C VAL A 264 8.89 11.05 15.50
N GLN A 265 8.45 10.73 14.30
CA GLN A 265 7.34 11.44 13.66
C GLN A 265 6.04 10.69 13.87
N LEU A 266 5.00 11.44 14.23
CA LEU A 266 3.64 10.95 14.36
C LEU A 266 2.78 11.61 13.27
N ARG A 267 2.00 10.80 12.54
CA ARG A 267 1.10 11.27 11.49
C ARG A 267 -0.34 11.05 11.92
N ALA A 268 -1.18 12.06 11.72
CA ALA A 268 -2.61 11.95 12.00
C ALA A 268 -3.24 10.81 11.18
N GLU A 269 -4.09 10.03 11.84
CA GLU A 269 -4.86 8.93 11.23
C GLU A 269 -6.22 9.40 10.72
N ASN A 270 -6.69 10.55 11.19
CA ASN A 270 -7.99 11.13 10.84
C ASN A 270 -7.92 12.64 10.79
N ALA A 271 -8.97 13.25 10.23
CA ALA A 271 -9.09 14.71 10.09
C ALA A 271 -9.19 15.44 11.44
N ASP A 272 -9.73 14.79 12.46
CA ASP A 272 -9.90 15.36 13.79
C ASP A 272 -8.62 15.36 14.63
N HIS A 273 -7.54 14.77 14.12
CA HIS A 273 -6.27 14.60 14.82
C HIS A 273 -6.41 13.88 16.18
N SER A 274 -7.42 13.02 16.33
CA SER A 274 -7.67 12.28 17.57
C SER A 274 -6.80 11.05 17.75
N ALA A 275 -6.13 10.60 16.69
CA ALA A 275 -5.24 9.43 16.67
C ALA A 275 -4.01 9.69 15.81
N TYR A 276 -2.87 9.17 16.24
CA TYR A 276 -1.60 9.31 15.53
C TYR A 276 -0.90 7.97 15.34
N ASN A 277 -0.36 7.77 14.13
CA ASN A 277 0.47 6.63 13.78
C ASN A 277 1.95 6.96 14.00
N LEU A 278 2.72 6.05 14.62
CA LEU A 278 4.17 6.16 14.76
C LEU A 278 4.84 5.81 13.43
N VAL A 279 5.28 6.84 12.70
CA VAL A 279 5.79 6.67 11.33
C VAL A 279 7.12 5.91 11.33
N GLY A 280 7.14 4.76 10.64
CA GLY A 280 8.34 3.92 10.50
C GLY A 280 8.61 3.01 11.71
N PHE A 281 7.62 2.84 12.59
CA PHE A 281 7.70 1.95 13.76
C PHE A 281 6.83 0.71 13.61
N GLN A 282 6.82 0.12 12.42
CA GLN A 282 6.33 -1.25 12.26
C GLN A 282 7.10 -2.16 13.23
N THR A 283 6.39 -3.08 13.89
CA THR A 283 7.02 -3.85 14.97
C THR A 283 6.44 -5.24 15.14
N ASN A 284 7.28 -6.17 15.59
CA ASN A 284 6.92 -7.51 16.05
C ASN A 284 7.10 -7.69 17.56
N LEU A 285 7.22 -6.60 18.31
CA LEU A 285 7.28 -6.66 19.77
C LEU A 285 5.96 -7.19 20.36
N THR A 286 6.02 -7.88 21.49
CA THR A 286 4.82 -8.20 22.26
C THR A 286 4.11 -6.91 22.71
N PHE A 287 2.80 -6.95 22.91
CA PHE A 287 2.02 -5.75 23.26
C PHE A 287 2.51 -5.08 24.55
N GLY A 288 2.95 -5.88 25.54
CA GLY A 288 3.57 -5.36 26.76
C GLY A 288 4.86 -4.59 26.51
N GLU A 289 5.70 -5.11 25.63
CA GLU A 289 6.95 -4.46 25.24
C GLU A 289 6.70 -3.22 24.36
N GLN A 290 5.72 -3.23 23.48
CA GLN A 290 5.33 -2.03 22.73
C GLN A 290 4.95 -0.91 23.68
N LYS A 291 4.10 -1.20 24.67
CA LYS A 291 3.69 -0.20 25.68
C LYS A 291 4.88 0.30 26.47
N ARG A 292 5.79 -0.59 26.92
CA ARG A 292 6.99 -0.24 27.70
C ARG A 292 7.97 0.59 26.87
N VAL A 293 8.32 0.15 25.69
CA VAL A 293 9.38 0.75 24.87
C VAL A 293 8.92 2.06 24.24
N PHE A 294 7.73 2.10 23.63
CA PHE A 294 7.27 3.32 22.98
C PHE A 294 6.89 4.44 23.95
N ARG A 295 6.60 4.13 25.22
CA ARG A 295 6.44 5.12 26.28
C ARG A 295 7.76 5.74 26.78
N MET A 296 8.91 5.25 26.31
CA MET A 296 10.21 5.90 26.53
C MET A 296 10.44 7.09 25.58
N ILE A 297 9.60 7.24 24.54
CA ILE A 297 9.69 8.35 23.61
C ILE A 297 9.16 9.61 24.31
N PRO A 298 9.93 10.72 24.35
CA PRO A 298 9.48 11.97 24.97
C PRO A 298 8.14 12.46 24.40
N GLY A 299 7.20 12.76 25.30
CA GLY A 299 5.83 13.13 24.97
C GLY A 299 4.86 11.95 24.80
N LEU A 300 5.35 10.69 24.90
CA LEU A 300 4.54 9.48 24.83
C LEU A 300 4.52 8.68 26.16
N GLU A 301 5.00 9.23 27.25
CA GLU A 301 5.16 8.53 28.54
C GLU A 301 3.82 7.94 29.05
N ASN A 302 2.72 8.63 28.77
CA ASN A 302 1.38 8.21 29.15
C ASN A 302 0.54 7.71 27.96
N ALA A 303 1.15 7.52 26.78
CA ALA A 303 0.41 7.18 25.56
C ALA A 303 -0.43 5.91 25.74
N GLU A 304 -1.70 5.99 25.39
CA GLU A 304 -2.58 4.83 25.25
C GLU A 304 -2.65 4.45 23.78
N PHE A 305 -2.71 3.13 23.53
CA PHE A 305 -2.65 2.60 22.18
C PHE A 305 -4.04 2.17 21.72
N PHE A 306 -4.58 2.85 20.71
CA PHE A 306 -5.79 2.39 20.02
C PHE A 306 -5.53 1.10 19.23
N ARG A 307 -4.28 0.96 18.74
CA ARG A 307 -3.85 -0.22 18.00
C ARG A 307 -2.37 -0.48 18.27
N TYR A 308 -2.06 -1.72 18.59
CA TYR A 308 -0.68 -2.19 18.64
C TYR A 308 -0.18 -2.57 17.24
N GLY A 309 1.11 -2.46 17.02
CA GLY A 309 1.78 -3.02 15.86
C GLY A 309 1.67 -4.55 15.89
N VAL A 310 1.43 -5.15 14.74
CA VAL A 310 1.35 -6.60 14.57
C VAL A 310 2.05 -7.01 13.29
N MET A 311 2.60 -8.22 13.28
CA MET A 311 3.17 -8.81 12.07
C MET A 311 2.18 -9.78 11.44
N HIS A 312 2.03 -9.70 10.12
CA HIS A 312 1.17 -10.57 9.35
C HIS A 312 1.98 -11.38 8.33
N ARG A 313 1.61 -12.62 8.13
CA ARG A 313 2.09 -13.43 7.02
C ARG A 313 1.22 -13.13 5.79
N ASN A 314 1.83 -12.56 4.78
CA ASN A 314 1.22 -12.24 3.52
C ASN A 314 1.52 -13.34 2.48
N THR A 315 0.50 -13.74 1.72
CA THR A 315 0.64 -14.72 0.65
C THR A 315 0.62 -14.02 -0.70
N PHE A 316 1.51 -14.43 -1.60
CA PHE A 316 1.52 -13.97 -2.99
C PHE A 316 1.90 -15.14 -3.92
N VAL A 317 1.65 -14.98 -5.23
CA VAL A 317 2.02 -15.97 -6.24
C VAL A 317 3.29 -15.54 -6.96
N ASP A 318 4.00 -16.49 -7.54
CA ASP A 318 5.16 -16.22 -8.41
C ASP A 318 4.70 -15.70 -9.77
N SER A 319 4.18 -14.48 -9.78
CA SER A 319 3.51 -13.87 -10.93
C SER A 319 4.28 -13.93 -12.23
N PRO A 320 5.64 -13.74 -12.28
CA PRO A 320 6.41 -13.88 -13.50
C PRO A 320 6.28 -15.22 -14.23
N HIS A 321 5.99 -16.29 -13.47
CA HIS A 321 5.94 -17.65 -14.02
C HIS A 321 4.51 -18.19 -14.17
N VAL A 322 3.53 -17.57 -13.50
CA VAL A 322 2.15 -18.09 -13.45
C VAL A 322 1.10 -17.16 -14.05
N LEU A 323 1.44 -15.90 -14.33
CA LEU A 323 0.52 -14.91 -14.89
C LEU A 323 1.05 -14.33 -16.21
N ASP A 324 0.13 -14.02 -17.13
CA ASP A 324 0.43 -13.20 -18.29
C ASP A 324 0.41 -11.69 -17.97
N ARG A 325 0.72 -10.83 -18.95
CA ARG A 325 0.77 -9.37 -18.79
C ARG A 325 -0.58 -8.71 -18.43
N SER A 326 -1.68 -9.43 -18.52
CA SER A 326 -2.99 -8.99 -18.09
C SER A 326 -3.35 -9.51 -16.68
N PHE A 327 -2.36 -10.09 -15.97
CA PHE A 327 -2.53 -10.81 -14.72
C PHE A 327 -3.52 -11.99 -14.82
N CYS A 328 -3.72 -12.53 -16.01
CA CYS A 328 -4.53 -13.71 -16.25
C CYS A 328 -3.69 -14.99 -16.05
N VAL A 329 -4.30 -15.99 -15.43
CA VAL A 329 -3.73 -17.35 -15.38
C VAL A 329 -3.85 -17.97 -16.79
N PRO A 330 -2.77 -18.33 -17.45
CA PRO A 330 -2.80 -18.83 -18.83
C PRO A 330 -3.76 -20.01 -19.03
N GLY A 331 -4.53 -19.98 -20.11
CA GLY A 331 -5.52 -21.01 -20.43
C GLY A 331 -6.83 -20.93 -19.65
N THR A 332 -7.03 -19.88 -18.87
CA THR A 332 -8.27 -19.65 -18.09
C THR A 332 -8.88 -18.29 -18.37
N SER A 333 -10.05 -18.01 -17.76
CA SER A 333 -10.68 -16.68 -17.68
C SER A 333 -10.52 -16.03 -16.29
N VAL A 334 -9.52 -16.50 -15.50
CA VAL A 334 -9.27 -16.03 -14.14
C VAL A 334 -8.08 -15.07 -14.12
N ARG A 335 -8.27 -13.90 -13.51
CA ARG A 335 -7.22 -12.91 -13.24
C ARG A 335 -6.98 -12.79 -11.74
N LEU A 336 -5.74 -12.48 -11.39
CA LEU A 336 -5.37 -12.08 -10.04
C LEU A 336 -5.16 -10.55 -10.00
N ALA A 337 -5.51 -9.93 -8.86
CA ALA A 337 -5.28 -8.51 -8.65
C ALA A 337 -4.93 -8.20 -7.18
N GLY A 338 -4.25 -7.09 -6.95
CA GLY A 338 -3.80 -6.68 -5.61
C GLY A 338 -2.50 -7.35 -5.21
N GLN A 339 -2.18 -7.24 -3.94
CA GLN A 339 -0.91 -7.71 -3.37
C GLN A 339 -0.64 -9.21 -3.56
N ILE A 340 -1.69 -10.01 -3.79
CA ILE A 340 -1.53 -11.43 -4.12
C ILE A 340 -0.69 -11.66 -5.39
N THR A 341 -0.60 -10.68 -6.28
CA THR A 341 0.28 -10.70 -7.46
C THR A 341 1.72 -10.28 -7.16
N GLY A 342 2.04 -9.91 -5.91
CA GLY A 342 3.33 -9.33 -5.55
C GLY A 342 3.49 -7.85 -5.95
N THR A 343 2.43 -7.18 -6.42
CA THR A 343 2.43 -5.72 -6.59
C THR A 343 2.12 -5.07 -5.24
N GLU A 344 3.19 -4.63 -4.55
CA GLU A 344 3.11 -4.20 -3.16
C GLU A 344 2.80 -2.71 -3.03
N GLY A 345 1.79 -2.39 -2.22
CA GLY A 345 1.36 -1.02 -1.91
C GLY A 345 -0.09 -0.73 -2.30
N TYR A 346 -0.68 0.30 -1.68
CA TYR A 346 -2.09 0.63 -1.88
C TYR A 346 -2.39 1.13 -3.30
N ALA A 347 -1.58 2.04 -3.83
CA ALA A 347 -1.73 2.52 -5.19
C ALA A 347 -1.47 1.40 -6.22
N GLU A 348 -0.51 0.52 -5.94
CA GLU A 348 -0.19 -0.66 -6.75
C GLU A 348 -1.35 -1.68 -6.75
N ALA A 349 -2.00 -1.88 -5.59
CA ALA A 349 -3.18 -2.73 -5.50
C ALA A 349 -4.35 -2.16 -6.33
N VAL A 350 -4.63 -0.86 -6.21
CA VAL A 350 -5.61 -0.15 -7.04
C VAL A 350 -5.28 -0.30 -8.53
N ALA A 351 -4.01 -0.08 -8.90
CA ALA A 351 -3.53 -0.21 -10.28
C ALA A 351 -3.82 -1.60 -10.85
N SER A 352 -3.49 -2.65 -10.11
CA SER A 352 -3.73 -4.03 -10.56
C SER A 352 -5.22 -4.36 -10.70
N GLY A 353 -6.09 -3.80 -9.82
CA GLY A 353 -7.55 -3.90 -9.93
C GLY A 353 -8.09 -3.23 -11.19
N LEU A 354 -7.62 -2.01 -11.47
CA LEU A 354 -7.94 -1.29 -12.70
C LEU A 354 -7.52 -2.09 -13.96
N LEU A 355 -6.29 -2.60 -13.98
CA LEU A 355 -5.79 -3.41 -15.11
C LEU A 355 -6.62 -4.68 -15.31
N ALA A 356 -6.96 -5.38 -14.22
CA ALA A 356 -7.77 -6.58 -14.28
C ALA A 356 -9.17 -6.28 -14.84
N ALA A 357 -9.79 -5.17 -14.44
CA ALA A 357 -11.09 -4.73 -14.97
C ALA A 357 -11.04 -4.43 -16.46
N LEU A 358 -10.06 -3.61 -16.89
CA LEU A 358 -9.90 -3.22 -18.29
C LEU A 358 -9.67 -4.43 -19.19
N ASN A 359 -8.83 -5.38 -18.76
CA ASN A 359 -8.55 -6.59 -19.53
C ASN A 359 -9.73 -7.59 -19.51
N THR A 360 -10.47 -7.68 -18.40
CA THR A 360 -11.70 -8.49 -18.36
C THR A 360 -12.75 -7.92 -19.29
N TYR A 361 -12.95 -6.60 -19.28
CA TYR A 361 -13.84 -5.93 -20.21
C TYR A 361 -13.39 -6.11 -21.67
N ALA A 362 -12.10 -5.96 -21.96
CA ALA A 362 -11.57 -6.15 -23.31
C ALA A 362 -11.86 -7.57 -23.84
N ASP A 363 -11.64 -8.61 -23.03
CA ASP A 363 -11.95 -9.99 -23.40
C ASP A 363 -13.45 -10.19 -23.67
N LEU A 364 -14.35 -9.63 -22.83
CA LEU A 364 -15.80 -9.70 -23.00
C LEU A 364 -16.29 -8.96 -24.23
N ALA A 365 -15.68 -7.82 -24.54
CA ALA A 365 -16.03 -6.98 -25.68
C ALA A 365 -15.34 -7.40 -27.00
N GLY A 366 -14.43 -8.39 -26.96
CA GLY A 366 -13.63 -8.80 -28.11
C GLY A 366 -12.63 -7.73 -28.56
N LEU A 367 -12.16 -6.90 -27.63
CA LEU A 367 -11.19 -5.84 -27.87
C LEU A 367 -9.76 -6.34 -27.59
N PRO A 368 -8.74 -5.71 -28.18
CA PRO A 368 -7.35 -5.98 -27.79
C PRO A 368 -7.11 -5.69 -26.32
N ARG A 369 -6.39 -6.57 -25.63
CA ARG A 369 -6.01 -6.37 -24.22
C ARG A 369 -5.14 -5.12 -24.03
N VAL A 370 -5.09 -4.64 -22.80
CA VAL A 370 -4.29 -3.47 -22.40
C VAL A 370 -2.82 -3.85 -22.35
N GLU A 371 -2.01 -3.13 -23.11
CA GLU A 371 -0.55 -3.22 -23.08
C GLU A 371 0.02 -1.83 -22.79
N LEU A 372 0.15 -1.50 -21.50
CA LEU A 372 0.65 -0.21 -21.05
C LEU A 372 2.09 0.06 -21.52
N PRO A 373 2.45 1.31 -21.87
CA PRO A 373 3.81 1.67 -22.21
C PRO A 373 4.79 1.29 -21.09
N ARG A 374 5.85 0.55 -21.42
CA ARG A 374 6.90 0.22 -20.42
C ARG A 374 7.63 1.44 -19.87
N THR A 375 7.49 2.59 -20.50
CA THR A 375 8.02 3.87 -20.04
C THR A 375 7.19 4.53 -18.95
N SER A 376 5.94 4.08 -18.73
CA SER A 376 5.10 4.50 -17.61
C SER A 376 5.46 3.75 -16.33
N ALA A 377 5.12 4.32 -15.18
CA ALA A 377 5.33 3.69 -13.88
C ALA A 377 4.50 2.40 -13.75
N PHE A 378 3.23 2.46 -14.14
CA PHE A 378 2.33 1.32 -14.09
C PHE A 378 2.75 0.23 -15.10
N GLY A 379 3.04 0.59 -16.35
CA GLY A 379 3.48 -0.37 -17.37
C GLY A 379 4.81 -1.06 -17.01
N SER A 380 5.74 -0.33 -16.36
CA SER A 380 6.98 -0.90 -15.83
C SER A 380 6.73 -1.89 -14.69
N LEU A 381 5.78 -1.57 -13.78
CA LEU A 381 5.41 -2.45 -12.67
C LEU A 381 4.82 -3.77 -13.20
N VAL A 382 3.86 -3.68 -14.13
CA VAL A 382 3.26 -4.86 -14.78
C VAL A 382 4.32 -5.69 -15.50
N ALA A 383 5.18 -5.02 -16.28
CA ALA A 383 6.24 -5.70 -17.03
C ALA A 383 7.20 -6.45 -16.10
N TYR A 384 7.60 -5.87 -14.97
CA TYR A 384 8.46 -6.54 -13.99
C TYR A 384 7.75 -7.71 -13.31
N ALA A 385 6.49 -7.52 -12.91
CA ALA A 385 5.71 -8.54 -12.20
C ALA A 385 5.31 -9.73 -13.11
N THR A 386 5.47 -9.62 -14.41
CA THR A 386 5.09 -10.67 -15.38
C THR A 386 6.22 -11.04 -16.36
N ASP A 387 7.47 -10.66 -16.07
CA ASP A 387 8.61 -11.02 -16.89
C ASP A 387 9.16 -12.40 -16.47
N PRO A 388 9.05 -13.43 -17.30
CA PRO A 388 9.56 -14.76 -16.98
C PRO A 388 11.09 -14.81 -16.72
N ALA A 389 11.82 -13.76 -17.10
CA ALA A 389 13.25 -13.65 -16.79
C ALA A 389 13.53 -13.22 -15.35
N THR A 390 12.51 -12.76 -14.62
CA THR A 390 12.65 -12.37 -13.21
C THR A 390 12.90 -13.59 -12.33
N GLN A 391 14.10 -13.68 -11.76
CA GLN A 391 14.48 -14.76 -10.84
C GLN A 391 14.28 -14.31 -9.39
N GLY A 392 13.82 -15.22 -8.52
CA GLY A 392 13.65 -14.94 -7.11
C GLY A 392 12.65 -13.79 -6.85
N TYR A 393 11.51 -13.83 -7.54
CA TYR A 393 10.49 -12.79 -7.46
C TYR A 393 10.11 -12.47 -6.02
N GLN A 394 10.15 -11.20 -5.69
CA GLN A 394 9.73 -10.66 -4.39
C GLN A 394 8.70 -9.55 -4.61
N PRO A 395 7.79 -9.35 -3.66
CA PRO A 395 6.85 -8.23 -3.74
C PRO A 395 7.59 -6.92 -3.97
N ILE A 396 7.06 -6.13 -4.91
CA ILE A 396 7.69 -4.88 -5.31
C ILE A 396 6.67 -3.76 -5.41
N HIS A 397 7.05 -2.59 -4.93
CA HIS A 397 6.35 -1.36 -5.26
C HIS A 397 7.04 -0.62 -6.40
N VAL A 398 6.28 0.24 -7.07
CA VAL A 398 6.80 1.04 -8.17
C VAL A 398 8.02 1.86 -7.72
N ASN A 399 9.07 1.82 -8.52
CA ASN A 399 10.30 2.58 -8.31
C ASN A 399 10.97 2.90 -9.64
N PHE A 400 11.83 3.92 -9.68
CA PHE A 400 12.51 4.31 -10.92
C PHE A 400 13.56 3.30 -11.42
N GLY A 401 13.92 2.30 -10.62
CA GLY A 401 14.86 1.25 -11.02
C GLY A 401 14.28 0.25 -12.01
N ILE A 402 12.94 0.08 -12.05
CA ILE A 402 12.27 -0.80 -13.01
C ILE A 402 11.82 -0.08 -14.28
N ILE A 403 11.88 1.25 -14.32
CA ILE A 403 11.53 2.04 -15.51
C ILE A 403 12.71 2.05 -16.49
N PRO A 404 12.51 1.76 -17.78
CA PRO A 404 13.57 1.77 -18.77
C PRO A 404 14.36 3.08 -18.78
N PRO A 405 15.69 3.07 -18.94
CA PRO A 405 16.53 4.25 -18.95
C PRO A 405 16.12 5.26 -20.05
N LEU A 406 16.53 6.51 -19.88
CA LEU A 406 16.40 7.54 -20.91
C LEU A 406 17.45 7.28 -21.99
N GLU A 407 17.04 7.28 -23.27
CA GLU A 407 17.90 6.95 -24.42
C GLU A 407 18.73 8.13 -24.96
N ASP A 408 18.55 9.33 -24.37
CA ASP A 408 19.18 10.56 -24.89
C ASP A 408 20.63 10.77 -24.46
N GLY A 409 21.22 9.84 -23.71
CA GLY A 409 22.64 9.89 -23.29
C GLY A 409 23.04 11.09 -22.40
N LYS A 410 22.10 11.95 -22.00
CA LYS A 410 22.42 13.16 -21.23
C LYS A 410 22.74 12.83 -19.76
N ARG A 411 23.84 13.38 -19.26
CA ARG A 411 24.11 13.40 -17.83
C ARG A 411 23.14 14.33 -17.12
N ARG A 412 22.45 13.81 -16.08
CA ARG A 412 21.49 14.59 -15.27
C ARG A 412 21.78 14.40 -13.79
N SER A 413 21.39 15.41 -12.98
CA SER A 413 21.25 15.20 -11.55
C SER A 413 20.17 14.14 -11.29
N LYS A 414 20.18 13.54 -10.09
CA LYS A 414 19.14 12.56 -9.70
C LYS A 414 17.73 13.13 -9.86
N ARG A 415 17.53 14.37 -9.42
CA ARG A 415 16.24 15.08 -9.50
C ARG A 415 15.80 15.30 -10.94
N ASP A 416 16.69 15.84 -11.79
CA ASP A 416 16.37 16.12 -13.20
C ASP A 416 16.11 14.83 -13.98
N ARG A 417 16.82 13.76 -13.64
CA ARG A 417 16.59 12.43 -14.22
C ARG A 417 15.20 11.91 -13.87
N TYR A 418 14.78 12.02 -12.61
CA TYR A 418 13.46 11.56 -12.18
C TYR A 418 12.33 12.40 -12.77
N ALA A 419 12.51 13.72 -12.88
CA ALA A 419 11.59 14.58 -13.60
C ALA A 419 11.47 14.19 -15.08
N ALA A 420 12.58 13.88 -15.76
CA ALA A 420 12.55 13.44 -17.15
C ALA A 420 11.88 12.07 -17.35
N TYR A 421 12.01 11.14 -16.40
CA TYR A 421 11.24 9.90 -16.40
C TYR A 421 9.73 10.18 -16.29
N ALA A 422 9.32 11.04 -15.36
CA ALA A 422 7.93 11.38 -15.16
C ALA A 422 7.32 12.07 -16.39
N GLU A 423 8.03 13.00 -17.00
CA GLU A 423 7.60 13.68 -18.22
C GLU A 423 7.40 12.69 -19.40
N ARG A 424 8.38 11.80 -19.62
CA ARG A 424 8.26 10.76 -20.65
C ARG A 424 7.08 9.84 -20.38
N ALA A 425 6.92 9.34 -19.15
CA ALA A 425 5.86 8.44 -18.75
C ALA A 425 4.48 9.07 -18.97
N THR A 426 4.30 10.32 -18.52
CA THR A 426 3.04 11.06 -18.70
C THR A 426 2.69 11.26 -20.17
N ARG A 427 3.65 11.64 -21.00
CA ARG A 427 3.46 11.81 -22.44
C ARG A 427 3.05 10.48 -23.11
N ASP A 428 3.80 9.42 -22.84
CA ASP A 428 3.61 8.13 -23.52
C ASP A 428 2.30 7.46 -23.07
N LEU A 429 1.93 7.56 -21.80
CA LEU A 429 0.65 7.07 -21.30
C LEU A 429 -0.53 7.89 -21.83
N SER A 430 -0.42 9.22 -21.90
CA SER A 430 -1.48 10.07 -22.46
C SER A 430 -1.73 9.75 -23.92
N ALA A 431 -0.67 9.51 -24.69
CA ALA A 431 -0.80 9.07 -26.09
C ALA A 431 -1.47 7.69 -26.18
N TYR A 432 -1.13 6.77 -25.29
CA TYR A 432 -1.76 5.44 -25.23
C TYR A 432 -3.25 5.52 -24.90
N ILE A 433 -3.63 6.25 -23.84
CA ILE A 433 -5.04 6.45 -23.46
C ILE A 433 -5.85 7.04 -24.62
N LYS A 434 -5.32 8.07 -25.30
CA LYS A 434 -5.99 8.68 -26.46
C LYS A 434 -6.21 7.70 -27.60
N ASN A 435 -5.27 6.79 -27.83
CA ASN A 435 -5.36 5.77 -28.88
C ASN A 435 -6.28 4.60 -28.50
N ARG A 436 -6.63 4.46 -27.23
CA ARG A 436 -7.49 3.41 -26.68
C ARG A 436 -8.78 3.99 -26.10
N GLY A 437 -9.39 4.95 -26.82
CA GLY A 437 -10.71 5.47 -26.45
C GLY A 437 -11.84 4.43 -26.43
N ASP A 438 -11.56 3.21 -26.89
CA ASP A 438 -12.42 2.03 -26.75
C ASP A 438 -12.47 1.49 -25.30
N LEU A 439 -11.47 1.81 -24.49
CA LEU A 439 -11.31 1.36 -23.09
C LEU A 439 -11.36 2.50 -22.08
N PHE A 440 -10.89 3.69 -22.49
CA PHE A 440 -10.82 4.87 -21.63
C PHE A 440 -11.83 5.91 -22.15
N CYS A 441 -12.96 6.02 -21.48
CA CYS A 441 -14.03 6.99 -21.80
C CYS A 441 -13.82 8.29 -21.05
#